data_6ee9e7b32a8fff5d2ee623514c4ac68b
#
_entry.id   6ee9e7b32a8fff5d2ee623514c4ac68b
#
_cell.length_a   1.000
_cell.length_b   1.000
_cell.length_c   1.000
_cell.angle_alpha   90.00
_cell.angle_beta   90.00
_cell.angle_gamma   90.00
#
_symmetry.space_group_name_H-M   'P 1'
#
loop_
_entity.id
_entity.type
_entity.pdbx_description
1 polymer ?
#
loop_
_entity_poly.entity_id
_entity_poly.type
_entity_poly.pdbx_seq_one_letter_code
_entity_poly.pdbx_strand_id
1 'polypeptide(L)'
;VPADDVVEEYGMTELLSQAYDAPRVTPGPRRLVGVPWMRTRVLDPRTMAPVAPGARGVLCHYDLANHDAAVAVLTQDMATSVADGFTDIVRAPGAQARGCSAEAATRSA
;
A
#
# COMPACT_ATOMS: atom_id res chain seq x y z
N VAL A 1 -13.61 7.49 19.40
CA VAL A 1 -12.42 8.25 18.91
C VAL A 1 -12.80 8.91 17.59
N PRO A 2 -12.61 10.23 17.44
CA PRO A 2 -12.85 10.88 16.16
C PRO A 2 -12.04 10.26 15.05
N ALA A 3 -12.63 10.14 13.85
CA ALA A 3 -11.95 9.55 12.69
C ALA A 3 -10.63 10.26 12.37
N ASP A 4 -10.57 11.57 12.67
CA ASP A 4 -9.38 12.37 12.45
C ASP A 4 -8.22 12.01 13.39
N ASP A 5 -8.49 11.32 14.48
CA ASP A 5 -7.46 10.89 15.44
C ASP A 5 -6.93 9.48 15.13
N VAL A 6 -7.44 8.84 14.09
CA VAL A 6 -7.01 7.51 13.65
C VAL A 6 -6.01 7.66 12.52
N VAL A 7 -4.84 7.03 12.66
CA VAL A 7 -3.80 6.98 11.62
C VAL A 7 -3.78 5.57 11.05
N GLU A 8 -3.99 5.47 9.74
CA GLU A 8 -3.89 4.19 9.05
C GLU A 8 -2.43 3.87 8.75
N GLU A 9 -2.07 2.61 8.93
CA GLU A 9 -0.74 2.08 8.64
C GLU A 9 -0.86 0.92 7.66
N TYR A 10 0.01 0.89 6.67
CA TYR A 10 0.15 -0.23 5.75
C TYR A 10 1.56 -0.80 5.83
N GLY A 11 1.65 -2.11 5.98
CA GLY A 11 2.91 -2.81 5.98
C GLY A 11 2.71 -4.30 5.73
N MET A 12 3.81 -5.01 5.61
CA MET A 12 3.82 -6.46 5.43
C MET A 12 5.14 -7.05 5.94
N THR A 13 5.16 -8.36 6.18
CA THR A 13 6.35 -9.03 6.72
C THR A 13 7.55 -8.98 5.75
N GLU A 14 7.29 -8.82 4.45
CA GLU A 14 8.31 -8.73 3.40
C GLU A 14 8.99 -7.36 3.34
N LEU A 15 8.46 -6.36 4.07
CA LEU A 15 9.01 -5.00 4.12
C LEU A 15 9.53 -4.70 5.51
N LEU A 16 10.60 -3.88 5.59
CA LEU A 16 11.08 -3.31 6.85
C LEU A 16 10.47 -1.94 7.13
N SER A 17 9.79 -1.35 6.16
CA SER A 17 9.21 -0.01 6.27
C SER A 17 7.71 -0.07 6.07
N GLN A 18 7.00 0.96 6.52
CA GLN A 18 5.56 1.07 6.41
C GLN A 18 5.16 2.36 5.71
N ALA A 19 3.94 2.38 5.18
CA ALA A 19 3.29 3.59 4.71
C ALA A 19 2.25 4.05 5.72
N TYR A 20 2.08 5.34 5.87
CA TYR A 20 1.17 5.95 6.83
C TYR A 20 0.27 6.96 6.16
N ASP A 21 -0.87 7.25 6.78
CA ASP A 21 -1.72 8.37 6.37
C ASP A 21 -0.87 9.64 6.22
N ALA A 22 -1.12 10.37 5.14
CA ALA A 22 -0.45 11.65 4.93
C ALA A 22 -0.74 12.59 6.11
N PRO A 23 0.23 13.44 6.48
CA PRO A 23 0.04 14.37 7.58
C PRO A 23 -1.21 15.22 7.40
N ARG A 24 -1.92 15.45 8.48
CA ARG A 24 -3.17 16.22 8.50
C ARG A 24 -3.00 17.67 8.05
N VAL A 25 -1.79 18.16 8.11
CA VAL A 25 -1.47 19.50 7.62
C VAL A 25 -1.60 19.62 6.10
N THR A 26 -1.71 18.49 5.40
CA THR A 26 -1.90 18.46 3.96
C THR A 26 -3.38 18.20 3.66
N PRO A 27 -4.15 19.20 3.20
CA PRO A 27 -5.56 18.99 2.87
C PRO A 27 -5.75 17.94 1.76
N GLY A 28 -6.87 17.24 1.80
CA GLY A 28 -7.25 16.29 0.77
C GLY A 28 -7.73 14.96 1.33
N PRO A 29 -8.09 14.02 0.44
CA PRO A 29 -8.53 12.69 0.87
C PRO A 29 -7.41 11.94 1.59
N ARG A 30 -7.79 11.01 2.45
CA ARG A 30 -6.84 10.13 3.11
C ARG A 30 -6.11 9.30 2.07
N ARG A 31 -4.80 9.18 2.25
CA ARG A 31 -3.94 8.40 1.39
C ARG A 31 -2.72 7.92 2.16
N LEU A 32 -2.18 6.80 1.75
CA LEU A 32 -0.99 6.21 2.37
C LEU A 32 0.24 6.66 1.62
N VAL A 33 1.23 7.12 2.37
CA VAL A 33 2.51 7.61 1.83
C VAL A 33 3.63 6.85 2.52
N GLY A 34 4.56 6.34 1.75
CA GLY A 34 5.73 5.66 2.27
C GLY A 34 6.72 6.63 2.92
N VAL A 35 7.58 6.09 3.79
CA VAL A 35 8.70 6.83 4.36
C VAL A 35 9.71 7.19 3.24
N PRO A 36 10.63 8.17 3.47
CA PRO A 36 11.50 8.66 2.39
C PRO A 36 12.35 7.59 1.69
N TRP A 37 12.71 6.51 2.38
CA TRP A 37 13.52 5.43 1.81
C TRP A 37 12.69 4.28 1.23
N MET A 38 11.38 4.39 1.23
CA MET A 38 10.48 3.43 0.58
C MET A 38 9.66 4.12 -0.50
N ARG A 39 9.73 3.60 -1.71
CA ARG A 39 8.91 4.08 -2.82
C ARG A 39 7.90 3.01 -3.20
N THR A 40 6.65 3.42 -3.34
CA THR A 40 5.58 2.55 -3.78
C THR A 40 5.10 2.98 -5.16
N ARG A 41 4.88 2.01 -6.04
CA ARG A 41 4.28 2.23 -7.35
C ARG A 41 3.02 1.40 -7.47
N VAL A 42 2.03 1.94 -8.16
CA VAL A 42 0.83 1.22 -8.56
C VAL A 42 0.99 0.87 -10.02
N LEU A 43 1.07 -0.41 -10.34
CA LEU A 43 1.41 -0.91 -11.67
C LEU A 43 0.22 -1.62 -12.31
N ASP A 44 0.09 -1.46 -13.63
CA ASP A 44 -0.83 -2.28 -14.41
C ASP A 44 -0.33 -3.73 -14.38
N PRO A 45 -1.12 -4.69 -13.89
CA PRO A 45 -0.65 -6.07 -13.76
C PRO A 45 -0.36 -6.76 -15.10
N ARG A 46 -0.86 -6.23 -16.22
CA ARG A 46 -0.61 -6.81 -17.54
C ARG A 46 0.68 -6.29 -18.18
N THR A 47 0.96 -5.00 -18.00
CA THR A 47 2.10 -4.35 -18.66
C THR A 47 3.23 -4.06 -17.70
N MET A 48 2.97 -4.06 -16.40
CA MET A 48 3.90 -3.67 -15.34
C MET A 48 4.36 -2.22 -15.43
N ALA A 49 3.64 -1.40 -16.20
CA ALA A 49 3.88 0.04 -16.27
C ALA A 49 3.11 0.76 -15.17
N PRO A 50 3.62 1.89 -14.65
CA PRO A 50 2.88 2.69 -13.68
C PRO A 50 1.55 3.16 -14.25
N VAL A 51 0.50 3.11 -13.42
CA VAL A 51 -0.82 3.62 -13.80
C VAL A 51 -0.91 5.13 -13.57
N ALA A 52 -1.84 5.77 -14.26
CA ALA A 52 -2.13 7.19 -14.04
C ALA A 52 -2.81 7.41 -12.67
N PRO A 53 -2.67 8.61 -12.06
CA PRO A 53 -3.41 8.94 -10.86
C PRO A 53 -4.92 8.72 -11.05
N GLY A 54 -5.56 8.11 -10.06
CA GLY A 54 -6.97 7.72 -10.11
C GLY A 54 -7.21 6.32 -10.64
N ALA A 55 -6.25 5.69 -11.29
CA ALA A 55 -6.37 4.33 -11.79
C ALA A 55 -5.96 3.31 -10.72
N ARG A 56 -6.45 2.10 -10.86
CA ARG A 56 -6.12 0.98 -9.98
C ARG A 56 -5.04 0.09 -10.60
N GLY A 57 -4.27 -0.52 -9.73
CA GLY A 57 -3.24 -1.47 -10.13
C GLY A 57 -2.70 -2.24 -8.94
N VAL A 58 -1.67 -3.02 -9.17
CA VAL A 58 -1.00 -3.81 -8.14
C VAL A 58 0.11 -2.98 -7.50
N LEU A 59 0.24 -3.10 -6.17
CA LEU A 59 1.29 -2.40 -5.44
C LEU A 59 2.64 -3.07 -5.61
N CYS A 60 3.65 -2.27 -5.91
CA CYS A 60 5.05 -2.68 -5.92
C CYS A 60 5.84 -1.71 -5.03
N HIS A 61 6.54 -2.26 -4.04
CA HIS A 61 7.31 -1.48 -3.09
C HIS A 61 8.80 -1.61 -3.33
N TYR A 62 9.51 -0.49 -3.27
CA TYR A 62 10.97 -0.43 -3.29
C TYR A 62 11.40 0.08 -1.92
N ASP A 63 11.88 -0.82 -1.06
CA ASP A 63 12.27 -0.52 0.31
C ASP A 63 13.77 -0.61 0.45
N LEU A 64 14.44 0.53 0.50
CA LEU A 64 15.89 0.60 0.59
C LEU A 64 16.41 0.10 1.94
N ALA A 65 15.58 0.09 2.98
CA ALA A 65 15.95 -0.49 4.28
C ALA A 65 16.07 -2.01 4.21
N ASN A 66 15.47 -2.65 3.22
CA ASN A 66 15.41 -4.10 3.05
C ASN A 66 16.53 -4.65 2.14
N HIS A 67 17.70 -4.04 2.14
CA HIS A 67 18.78 -4.33 1.20
C HIS A 67 19.37 -5.75 1.35
N ASP A 68 19.24 -6.37 2.52
CA ASP A 68 19.75 -7.72 2.77
C ASP A 68 18.80 -8.82 2.26
N ALA A 69 17.60 -8.49 1.85
CA ALA A 69 16.61 -9.42 1.34
C ALA A 69 16.16 -8.99 -0.07
N ALA A 70 14.98 -8.41 -0.19
CA ALA A 70 14.46 -7.96 -1.47
C ALA A 70 14.14 -6.47 -1.42
N VAL A 71 14.88 -5.67 -2.19
CA VAL A 71 14.63 -4.24 -2.28
C VAL A 71 13.28 -3.97 -2.95
N ALA A 72 12.93 -4.75 -3.98
CA ALA A 72 11.67 -4.61 -4.69
C ALA A 72 10.74 -5.79 -4.36
N VAL A 73 9.52 -5.48 -3.95
CA VAL A 73 8.50 -6.47 -3.61
C VAL A 73 7.24 -6.20 -4.42
N LEU A 74 6.90 -7.12 -5.32
CA LEU A 74 5.62 -7.09 -6.02
C LEU A 74 4.59 -7.83 -5.18
N THR A 75 3.54 -7.13 -4.80
CA THR A 75 2.53 -7.66 -3.89
C THR A 75 1.34 -8.25 -4.64
N GLN A 76 0.43 -8.87 -3.87
CA GLN A 76 -0.90 -9.25 -4.35
C GLN A 76 -1.97 -8.27 -3.85
N ASP A 77 -1.58 -7.06 -3.49
CA ASP A 77 -2.49 -6.01 -3.07
C ASP A 77 -2.76 -5.06 -4.24
N MET A 78 -4.03 -4.74 -4.42
CA MET A 78 -4.48 -3.75 -5.40
C MET A 78 -4.79 -2.45 -4.68
N ALA A 79 -4.51 -1.33 -5.33
CA ALA A 79 -4.80 -0.02 -4.78
C ALA A 79 -5.08 0.99 -5.89
N THR A 80 -5.62 2.13 -5.49
CA THR A 80 -5.79 3.28 -6.40
C THR A 80 -4.61 4.22 -6.24
N SER A 81 -3.99 4.59 -7.37
CA SER A 81 -2.91 5.56 -7.38
C SER A 81 -3.45 6.97 -7.14
N VAL A 82 -2.76 7.73 -6.31
CA VAL A 82 -2.99 9.17 -6.15
C VAL A 82 -1.66 9.90 -6.37
N ALA A 83 -1.70 11.23 -6.46
CA ALA A 83 -0.54 12.02 -6.89
C ALA A 83 0.74 11.74 -6.08
N ASP A 84 0.61 11.48 -4.78
CA ASP A 84 1.75 11.31 -3.87
C ASP A 84 1.64 10.06 -3.00
N GLY A 85 0.78 9.09 -3.35
CA GLY A 85 0.58 7.89 -2.55
C GLY A 85 -0.43 6.93 -3.16
N PHE A 86 -1.11 6.19 -2.31
CA PHE A 86 -2.10 5.19 -2.73
C PHE A 86 -3.20 5.05 -1.69
N THR A 87 -4.36 4.55 -2.13
CA THR A 87 -5.54 4.40 -1.29
C THR A 87 -6.37 3.20 -1.77
N ASP A 88 -7.45 2.87 -1.04
CA ASP A 88 -8.41 1.80 -1.41
C ASP A 88 -7.73 0.46 -1.63
N ILE A 89 -6.95 0.01 -0.65
CA ILE A 89 -6.18 -1.23 -0.73
C ILE A 89 -7.11 -2.43 -0.55
N VAL A 90 -7.02 -3.39 -1.47
CA VAL A 90 -7.68 -4.69 -1.36
C VAL A 90 -6.75 -5.79 -1.87
N ARG A 91 -6.90 -7.02 -1.39
CA ARG A 91 -6.18 -8.15 -1.96
C ARG A 91 -6.69 -8.42 -3.38
N ALA A 92 -5.76 -8.76 -4.28
CA ALA A 92 -6.13 -9.10 -5.64
C ALA A 92 -7.05 -10.32 -5.67
N PRO A 93 -8.00 -10.42 -6.64
CA PRO A 93 -8.87 -11.58 -6.75
C PRO A 93 -8.07 -12.88 -6.86
N GLY A 94 -8.44 -13.88 -6.05
CA GLY A 94 -7.75 -15.17 -5.99
C GLY A 94 -6.51 -15.22 -5.10
N ALA A 95 -6.05 -14.07 -4.57
CA ALA A 95 -4.91 -14.03 -3.65
C ALA A 95 -5.31 -14.56 -2.27
N GLN A 96 -4.36 -15.23 -1.60
CA GLN A 96 -4.56 -15.64 -0.22
C GLN A 96 -4.45 -14.44 0.72
N ALA A 97 -5.31 -14.41 1.75
CA ALA A 97 -5.19 -13.44 2.82
C ALA A 97 -3.96 -13.75 3.68
N ARG A 98 -3.22 -12.72 4.10
CA ARG A 98 -2.02 -12.84 4.91
C ARG A 98 -1.96 -11.75 5.97
N GLY A 99 -1.32 -12.05 7.12
CA GLY A 99 -1.15 -11.06 8.19
C GLY A 99 -2.47 -10.43 8.60
N CYS A 100 -2.53 -9.12 8.62
CA CYS A 100 -3.75 -8.38 8.98
C CYS A 100 -4.90 -8.66 8.02
N SER A 101 -4.61 -8.92 6.73
CA SER A 101 -5.62 -9.30 5.75
C SER A 101 -6.25 -10.65 6.06
N ALA A 102 -5.45 -11.62 6.53
CA ALA A 102 -5.95 -12.93 6.95
C ALA A 102 -6.91 -12.81 8.13
N GLU A 103 -6.58 -12.00 9.12
CA GLU A 103 -7.43 -11.74 10.28
C GLU A 103 -8.74 -11.08 9.86
N ALA A 104 -8.67 -10.07 9.01
CA ALA A 104 -9.84 -9.37 8.50
C ALA A 104 -10.75 -10.29 7.69
N ALA A 105 -10.20 -11.15 6.84
CA ALA A 105 -10.94 -12.12 6.06
C ALA A 105 -11.65 -13.13 6.96
N THR A 106 -11.00 -13.61 8.02
CA THR A 106 -11.59 -14.51 8.98
C THR A 106 -12.76 -13.87 9.71
N ARG A 107 -12.66 -12.62 10.08
CA ARG A 107 -13.74 -11.87 10.72
C ARG A 107 -14.93 -11.64 9.80
N SER A 108 -14.69 -11.50 8.51
CA SER A 108 -15.72 -11.26 7.51
C SER A 108 -16.49 -12.53 7.15
N ALA A 109 -15.91 -13.67 7.38
CA ALA A 109 -16.52 -14.96 7.11
C ALA A 109 -17.44 -15.39 8.26
#